data_a560215f9cfbb9cbf5dfd7e746a68f76
#
_entry.id   a560215f9cfbb9cbf5dfd7e746a68f76
#
_cell.length_a   1.000
_cell.length_b   1.000
_cell.length_c   1.000
_cell.angle_alpha   90.00
_cell.angle_beta   90.00
_cell.angle_gamma   90.00
#
_symmetry.space_group_name_H-M   'P 1'
#
loop_
_entity.id
_entity.type
_entity.pdbx_description
1 polymer ?
#
loop_
_entity_poly.entity_id
_entity_poly.type
_entity_poly.pdbx_seq_one_letter_code
_entity_poly.pdbx_strand_id
1 'polypeptide(L)'
;ERLQALNYNVKDEGDIRLQLKEDLQGDPKLLNLEEIIHLSEELASKVSGVITANSIPLVLGGDHSIAIGTLAGLGKHYDNLGVIWFDAHADINTPDTTPSGNIHGMPLAVSLGLGHERLINIASYTPKIKKENIIIIGARSIDEGERELIKRLGIKIYTMHEIDRLGMAKVMEESINYFKARHVDGVHLSLDLDALDPLYTPGVGTPVAGGISYRESHLAMEMLQEAMFITSAEFVEVNPILDERNRTADVAVALMGSLFGEMLV
;
A
#
# COMPACT_ATOMS: atom_id res chain seq x y z
N GLU A 1 1.48 -17.31 13.21
CA GLU A 1 2.58 -17.97 13.96
C GLU A 1 3.80 -17.03 14.15
N ARG A 2 4.36 -16.39 13.07
CA ARG A 2 5.56 -15.57 13.17
C ARG A 2 5.39 -14.37 14.12
N LEU A 3 4.32 -13.60 14.01
CA LEU A 3 4.01 -12.49 14.92
C LEU A 3 3.75 -12.96 16.36
N GLN A 4 3.12 -14.13 16.54
CA GLN A 4 2.94 -14.72 17.86
C GLN A 4 4.27 -15.12 18.50
N ALA A 5 5.24 -15.59 17.72
CA ALA A 5 6.59 -15.84 18.20
C ALA A 5 7.33 -14.57 18.68
N LEU A 6 6.94 -13.39 18.16
CA LEU A 6 7.37 -12.07 18.61
C LEU A 6 6.53 -11.52 19.80
N ASN A 7 5.70 -12.37 20.42
CA ASN A 7 4.80 -12.03 21.53
C ASN A 7 3.65 -11.06 21.20
N TYR A 8 3.30 -10.89 19.93
CA TYR A 8 2.08 -10.17 19.57
C TYR A 8 0.83 -11.01 19.83
N ASN A 9 -0.19 -10.38 20.39
CA ASN A 9 -1.53 -10.97 20.46
C ASN A 9 -2.25 -10.77 19.14
N VAL A 10 -2.24 -11.79 18.30
CA VAL A 10 -2.80 -11.74 16.93
C VAL A 10 -4.23 -12.25 16.94
N LYS A 11 -5.15 -11.41 16.47
CA LYS A 11 -6.54 -11.79 16.21
C LYS A 11 -6.77 -11.80 14.69
N ASP A 12 -7.25 -12.92 14.19
CA ASP A 12 -7.68 -13.06 12.80
C ASP A 12 -9.13 -12.55 12.67
N GLU A 13 -9.34 -11.50 11.88
CA GLU A 13 -10.67 -10.93 11.61
C GLU A 13 -11.36 -11.58 10.39
N GLY A 14 -10.73 -12.61 9.81
CA GLY A 14 -11.24 -13.39 8.69
C GLY A 14 -11.18 -12.66 7.35
N ASP A 15 -11.56 -13.39 6.31
CA ASP A 15 -11.50 -12.93 4.93
C ASP A 15 -12.70 -12.06 4.55
N ILE A 16 -12.48 -11.15 3.60
CA ILE A 16 -13.55 -10.50 2.82
C ILE A 16 -13.72 -11.31 1.54
N ARG A 17 -14.92 -11.83 1.31
CA ARG A 17 -15.20 -12.67 0.14
C ARG A 17 -15.67 -11.82 -1.02
N LEU A 18 -14.92 -11.87 -2.12
CA LEU A 18 -15.36 -11.35 -3.40
C LEU A 18 -16.41 -12.27 -4.00
N GLN A 19 -17.51 -11.68 -4.45
CA GLN A 19 -18.49 -12.35 -5.32
C GLN A 19 -18.24 -11.84 -6.74
N LEU A 20 -17.30 -12.48 -7.44
CA LEU A 20 -17.04 -12.14 -8.84
C LEU A 20 -18.31 -12.39 -9.66
N LYS A 21 -18.90 -11.31 -10.16
CA LYS A 21 -19.93 -11.34 -11.19
C LYS A 21 -19.25 -10.94 -12.49
N GLU A 22 -19.54 -11.66 -13.58
CA GLU A 22 -19.11 -11.21 -14.90
C GLU A 22 -19.78 -9.85 -15.19
N ASP A 23 -19.03 -8.78 -15.09
CA ASP A 23 -19.49 -7.45 -15.49
C ASP A 23 -19.32 -7.29 -17.02
N LEU A 24 -20.26 -7.83 -17.76
CA LEU A 24 -20.28 -7.77 -19.23
C LEU A 24 -20.64 -6.40 -19.80
N GLN A 25 -21.00 -5.42 -18.96
CA GLN A 25 -21.48 -4.10 -19.37
C GLN A 25 -20.82 -2.93 -18.61
N GLY A 26 -19.76 -3.19 -17.84
CA GLY A 26 -19.07 -2.20 -17.03
C GLY A 26 -18.31 -1.14 -17.84
N ASP A 27 -17.93 -0.07 -17.17
CA ASP A 27 -17.08 0.96 -17.75
C ASP A 27 -15.66 0.39 -17.99
N PRO A 28 -15.17 0.40 -19.25
CA PRO A 28 -13.83 -0.10 -19.55
C PRO A 28 -12.69 0.68 -18.86
N LYS A 29 -13.01 1.82 -18.28
CA LYS A 29 -12.10 2.64 -17.47
C LYS A 29 -12.17 2.37 -15.96
N LEU A 30 -13.09 1.48 -15.53
CA LEU A 30 -13.38 1.16 -14.13
C LEU A 30 -13.78 -0.31 -14.00
N LEU A 31 -12.86 -1.20 -14.36
CA LEU A 31 -13.11 -2.64 -14.33
C LEU A 31 -13.44 -3.10 -12.90
N ASN A 32 -14.49 -3.93 -12.78
CA ASN A 32 -14.98 -4.50 -11.52
C ASN A 32 -15.38 -3.45 -10.46
N LEU A 33 -15.88 -2.28 -10.90
CA LEU A 33 -16.21 -1.16 -10.01
C LEU A 33 -17.12 -1.55 -8.84
N GLU A 34 -18.19 -2.31 -9.09
CA GLU A 34 -19.17 -2.67 -8.06
C GLU A 34 -18.58 -3.55 -6.97
N GLU A 35 -17.78 -4.53 -7.37
CA GLU A 35 -17.11 -5.46 -6.47
C GLU A 35 -16.07 -4.74 -5.62
N ILE A 36 -15.30 -3.83 -6.22
CA ILE A 36 -14.30 -3.04 -5.51
C ILE A 36 -14.94 -2.07 -4.52
N ILE A 37 -16.06 -1.43 -4.87
CA ILE A 37 -16.82 -0.59 -3.93
C ILE A 37 -17.26 -1.43 -2.73
N HIS A 38 -17.92 -2.56 -2.99
CA HIS A 38 -18.43 -3.41 -1.91
C HIS A 38 -17.31 -3.91 -0.98
N LEU A 39 -16.23 -4.41 -1.56
CA LEU A 39 -15.04 -4.83 -0.81
C LEU A 39 -14.46 -3.68 0.01
N SER A 40 -14.30 -2.51 -0.59
CA SER A 40 -13.70 -1.36 0.07
C SER A 40 -14.56 -0.84 1.23
N GLU A 41 -15.89 -0.88 1.13
CA GLU A 41 -16.80 -0.51 2.22
C GLU A 41 -16.70 -1.49 3.40
N GLU A 42 -16.68 -2.80 3.11
CA GLU A 42 -16.51 -3.82 4.15
C GLU A 42 -15.14 -3.71 4.81
N LEU A 43 -14.07 -3.57 4.03
CA LEU A 43 -12.71 -3.43 4.54
C LEU A 43 -12.55 -2.17 5.39
N ALA A 44 -13.08 -1.03 4.95
CA ALA A 44 -13.07 0.21 5.72
C ALA A 44 -13.74 0.05 7.09
N SER A 45 -14.85 -0.68 7.14
CA SER A 45 -15.56 -0.97 8.39
C SER A 45 -14.72 -1.86 9.32
N LYS A 46 -14.11 -2.93 8.79
CA LYS A 46 -13.24 -3.85 9.55
C LYS A 46 -12.01 -3.13 10.10
N VAL A 47 -11.29 -2.38 9.26
CA VAL A 47 -10.10 -1.60 9.66
C VAL A 47 -10.45 -0.60 10.76
N SER A 48 -11.54 0.16 10.59
CA SER A 48 -12.03 1.10 11.60
C SER A 48 -12.37 0.38 12.93
N GLY A 49 -12.97 -0.80 12.87
CA GLY A 49 -13.27 -1.64 14.04
C GLY A 49 -12.02 -2.11 14.79
N VAL A 50 -10.96 -2.50 14.05
CA VAL A 50 -9.68 -2.92 14.63
C VAL A 50 -9.02 -1.77 15.40
N ILE A 51 -9.02 -0.55 14.83
CA ILE A 51 -8.47 0.63 15.50
C ILE A 51 -9.31 0.99 16.75
N THR A 52 -10.63 0.94 16.64
CA THR A 52 -11.52 1.20 17.77
C THR A 52 -11.27 0.21 18.92
N ALA A 53 -10.86 -1.01 18.60
CA ALA A 53 -10.45 -2.02 19.57
C ALA A 53 -9.00 -1.84 20.10
N ASN A 54 -8.36 -0.69 19.77
CA ASN A 54 -6.99 -0.36 20.15
C ASN A 54 -5.95 -1.38 19.67
N SER A 55 -6.13 -1.87 18.46
CA SER A 55 -5.26 -2.84 17.80
C SER A 55 -4.69 -2.25 16.51
N ILE A 56 -3.55 -2.78 16.05
CA ILE A 56 -2.88 -2.37 14.82
C ILE A 56 -3.47 -3.20 13.66
N PRO A 57 -4.11 -2.58 12.65
CA PRO A 57 -4.55 -3.29 11.47
C PRO A 57 -3.36 -3.77 10.64
N LEU A 58 -3.34 -5.06 10.33
CA LEU A 58 -2.47 -5.67 9.32
C LEU A 58 -3.37 -6.30 8.26
N VAL A 59 -3.41 -5.71 7.08
CA VAL A 59 -4.23 -6.17 5.96
C VAL A 59 -3.36 -7.01 5.02
N LEU A 60 -3.88 -8.18 4.63
CA LEU A 60 -3.23 -9.04 3.64
C LEU A 60 -4.09 -9.02 2.37
N GLY A 61 -3.54 -8.50 1.32
CA GLY A 61 -4.26 -8.31 0.07
C GLY A 61 -4.17 -9.51 -0.86
N GLY A 62 -5.01 -9.46 -1.78
CA GLY A 62 -5.38 -9.12 -3.09
C GLY A 62 -4.53 -8.03 -3.79
N ASP A 63 -5.13 -7.53 -4.85
CA ASP A 63 -4.53 -6.44 -5.61
C ASP A 63 -4.55 -5.12 -4.83
N HIS A 64 -3.81 -4.13 -5.32
CA HIS A 64 -3.62 -2.87 -4.59
C HIS A 64 -4.91 -2.01 -4.49
N SER A 65 -6.02 -2.37 -5.17
CA SER A 65 -7.30 -1.68 -5.01
C SER A 65 -7.85 -1.72 -3.59
N ILE A 66 -7.44 -2.72 -2.79
CA ILE A 66 -7.86 -2.84 -1.38
C ILE A 66 -7.45 -1.63 -0.53
N ALA A 67 -6.36 -0.93 -0.90
CA ALA A 67 -5.91 0.27 -0.20
C ALA A 67 -6.99 1.37 -0.13
N ILE A 68 -7.95 1.38 -1.08
CA ILE A 68 -9.11 2.27 -1.03
C ILE A 68 -9.89 2.06 0.26
N GLY A 69 -10.18 0.81 0.60
CA GLY A 69 -10.87 0.44 1.83
C GLY A 69 -10.02 0.65 3.08
N THR A 70 -8.77 0.22 3.03
CA THR A 70 -7.83 0.38 4.15
C THR A 70 -7.69 1.85 4.54
N LEU A 71 -7.34 2.73 3.60
CA LEU A 71 -7.16 4.15 3.86
C LEU A 71 -8.47 4.85 4.25
N ALA A 72 -9.61 4.40 3.72
CA ALA A 72 -10.90 4.91 4.13
C ALA A 72 -11.26 4.53 5.59
N GLY A 73 -10.86 3.35 6.04
CA GLY A 73 -11.03 2.94 7.44
C GLY A 73 -10.11 3.70 8.39
N LEU A 74 -8.83 3.87 8.00
CA LEU A 74 -7.81 4.59 8.77
C LEU A 74 -8.15 6.08 8.95
N GLY A 75 -8.49 6.77 7.87
CA GLY A 75 -8.72 8.21 7.90
C GLY A 75 -9.92 8.66 8.75
N LYS A 76 -10.71 7.73 9.30
CA LYS A 76 -11.72 8.03 10.33
C LYS A 76 -11.10 8.26 11.72
N HIS A 77 -9.87 7.82 11.92
CA HIS A 77 -9.20 7.81 13.23
C HIS A 77 -7.96 8.70 13.28
N TYR A 78 -7.43 9.10 12.12
CA TYR A 78 -6.23 9.93 12.01
C TYR A 78 -6.54 11.20 11.23
N ASP A 79 -6.34 12.36 11.85
CA ASP A 79 -6.54 13.67 11.21
C ASP A 79 -5.35 14.04 10.30
N ASN A 80 -4.21 13.44 10.55
CA ASN A 80 -2.94 13.76 9.88
C ASN A 80 -2.15 12.48 9.53
N LEU A 81 -2.79 11.50 8.91
CA LEU A 81 -2.19 10.22 8.54
C LEU A 81 -1.07 10.40 7.52
N GLY A 82 0.11 9.83 7.82
CA GLY A 82 1.20 9.65 6.87
C GLY A 82 1.03 8.32 6.12
N VAL A 83 1.43 8.29 4.84
CA VAL A 83 1.38 7.07 4.02
C VAL A 83 2.72 6.86 3.34
N ILE A 84 3.32 5.71 3.58
CA ILE A 84 4.46 5.18 2.82
C ILE A 84 3.90 4.20 1.81
N TRP A 85 4.06 4.54 0.52
CA TRP A 85 3.67 3.72 -0.62
C TRP A 85 4.91 3.07 -1.21
N PHE A 86 5.12 1.80 -0.87
CA PHE A 86 6.29 1.03 -1.29
C PHE A 86 5.90 0.18 -2.50
N ASP A 87 6.32 0.59 -3.72
CA ASP A 87 5.71 0.10 -4.96
C ASP A 87 6.60 0.39 -6.19
N ALA A 88 6.54 -0.46 -7.21
CA ALA A 88 7.11 -0.19 -8.53
C ALA A 88 6.34 0.87 -9.31
N HIS A 89 5.06 1.04 -9.00
CA HIS A 89 4.09 1.93 -9.64
C HIS A 89 3.79 3.14 -8.74
N ALA A 90 2.93 4.03 -9.18
CA ALA A 90 2.49 5.15 -8.35
C ALA A 90 1.02 5.04 -7.92
N ASP A 91 0.24 4.21 -8.61
CA ASP A 91 -1.17 3.90 -8.35
C ASP A 91 -2.04 5.15 -8.13
N ILE A 92 -1.72 6.19 -8.92
CA ILE A 92 -2.36 7.50 -8.84
C ILE A 92 -3.10 7.87 -10.14
N ASN A 93 -3.37 6.87 -10.99
CA ASN A 93 -4.22 7.06 -12.14
C ASN A 93 -5.66 7.41 -11.75
N THR A 94 -6.36 8.08 -12.63
CA THR A 94 -7.80 8.32 -12.57
C THR A 94 -8.48 7.63 -13.76
N PRO A 95 -9.81 7.55 -13.82
CA PRO A 95 -10.50 7.04 -15.00
C PRO A 95 -10.13 7.78 -16.30
N ASP A 96 -9.72 9.05 -16.20
CA ASP A 96 -9.32 9.84 -17.36
C ASP A 96 -7.89 9.53 -17.84
N THR A 97 -7.02 9.06 -16.94
CA THR A 97 -5.59 8.84 -17.25
C THR A 97 -5.20 7.37 -17.37
N THR A 98 -5.98 6.46 -16.80
CA THR A 98 -5.67 5.02 -16.81
C THR A 98 -5.54 4.46 -18.22
N PRO A 99 -4.44 3.75 -18.54
CA PRO A 99 -4.31 3.06 -19.82
C PRO A 99 -5.07 1.72 -19.85
N SER A 100 -5.28 1.09 -18.69
CA SER A 100 -5.83 -0.27 -18.57
C SER A 100 -7.29 -0.32 -18.12
N GLY A 101 -7.76 0.68 -17.38
CA GLY A 101 -9.05 0.65 -16.69
C GLY A 101 -9.04 -0.14 -15.36
N ASN A 102 -7.92 -0.71 -14.97
CA ASN A 102 -7.79 -1.44 -13.72
C ASN A 102 -7.74 -0.49 -12.53
N ILE A 103 -8.63 -0.70 -11.56
CA ILE A 103 -8.75 0.19 -10.39
C ILE A 103 -7.57 0.02 -9.43
N HIS A 104 -6.83 -1.09 -9.48
CA HIS A 104 -5.63 -1.26 -8.65
C HIS A 104 -4.57 -0.18 -8.91
N GLY A 105 -4.54 0.44 -10.10
CA GLY A 105 -3.67 1.59 -10.39
C GLY A 105 -4.25 2.96 -9.99
N MET A 106 -5.30 3.02 -9.15
CA MET A 106 -5.98 4.27 -8.78
C MET A 106 -6.05 4.57 -7.28
N PRO A 107 -5.65 3.70 -6.35
CA PRO A 107 -5.96 3.84 -4.92
C PRO A 107 -5.48 5.15 -4.31
N LEU A 108 -4.28 5.63 -4.67
CA LEU A 108 -3.78 6.90 -4.17
C LEU A 108 -4.58 8.10 -4.70
N ALA A 109 -4.98 8.09 -5.98
CA ALA A 109 -5.85 9.13 -6.53
C ALA A 109 -7.19 9.16 -5.78
N VAL A 110 -7.84 8.00 -5.63
CA VAL A 110 -9.11 7.86 -4.90
C VAL A 110 -8.99 8.38 -3.47
N SER A 111 -7.91 8.02 -2.77
CA SER A 111 -7.68 8.44 -1.38
C SER A 111 -7.43 9.95 -1.25
N LEU A 112 -6.92 10.58 -2.29
CA LEU A 112 -6.78 12.04 -2.40
C LEU A 112 -8.09 12.75 -2.80
N GLY A 113 -9.17 12.02 -3.05
CA GLY A 113 -10.45 12.56 -3.49
C GLY A 113 -10.51 12.83 -5.00
N LEU A 114 -9.71 12.12 -5.80
CA LEU A 114 -9.67 12.22 -7.25
C LEU A 114 -10.21 10.95 -7.89
N GLY A 115 -10.97 11.07 -8.97
CA GLY A 115 -11.50 9.95 -9.73
C GLY A 115 -13.01 9.76 -9.58
N HIS A 116 -13.48 8.51 -9.59
CA HIS A 116 -14.91 8.18 -9.62
C HIS A 116 -15.60 8.50 -8.28
N GLU A 117 -16.74 9.18 -8.34
CA GLU A 117 -17.48 9.71 -7.18
C GLU A 117 -17.77 8.64 -6.11
N ARG A 118 -18.19 7.45 -6.51
CA ARG A 118 -18.52 6.37 -5.58
C ARG A 118 -17.29 5.82 -4.86
N LEU A 119 -16.13 5.78 -5.51
CA LEU A 119 -14.86 5.34 -4.89
C LEU A 119 -14.35 6.39 -3.90
N ILE A 120 -14.31 7.66 -4.31
CA ILE A 120 -13.82 8.73 -3.42
C ILE A 120 -14.70 8.95 -2.20
N ASN A 121 -15.98 8.54 -2.23
CA ASN A 121 -16.93 8.66 -1.13
C ASN A 121 -17.06 7.39 -0.26
N ILE A 122 -16.25 6.36 -0.46
CA ILE A 122 -16.19 5.21 0.47
C ILE A 122 -16.07 5.72 1.91
N ALA A 123 -16.79 5.10 2.85
CA ALA A 123 -16.90 5.53 4.24
C ALA A 123 -17.51 6.93 4.45
N SER A 124 -18.15 7.52 3.42
CA SER A 124 -18.94 8.76 3.43
C SER A 124 -18.14 10.05 3.72
N TYR A 125 -16.84 10.10 3.36
CA TYR A 125 -16.02 11.31 3.44
C TYR A 125 -14.90 11.31 2.40
N THR A 126 -14.37 12.49 2.09
CA THR A 126 -13.26 12.68 1.14
C THR A 126 -12.56 14.02 1.41
N PRO A 127 -11.23 14.18 1.19
CA PRO A 127 -10.25 13.12 0.95
C PRO A 127 -9.96 12.27 2.19
N LYS A 128 -9.31 11.10 2.01
CA LYS A 128 -8.89 10.22 3.10
C LYS A 128 -7.54 10.61 3.68
N ILE A 129 -6.65 11.09 2.80
CA ILE A 129 -5.26 11.44 3.10
C ILE A 129 -4.91 12.79 2.49
N LYS A 130 -3.89 13.44 3.03
CA LYS A 130 -3.35 14.69 2.49
C LYS A 130 -2.19 14.39 1.55
N LYS A 131 -2.13 15.07 0.40
CA LYS A 131 -1.08 14.85 -0.60
C LYS A 131 0.34 15.07 -0.06
N GLU A 132 0.51 16.02 0.86
CA GLU A 132 1.77 16.31 1.54
C GLU A 132 2.21 15.23 2.53
N ASN A 133 1.35 14.29 2.85
CA ASN A 133 1.63 13.20 3.77
C ASN A 133 1.86 11.86 3.05
N ILE A 134 2.14 11.89 1.75
CA ILE A 134 2.45 10.71 0.95
C ILE A 134 3.92 10.70 0.59
N ILE A 135 4.56 9.55 0.71
CA ILE A 135 5.88 9.26 0.15
C ILE A 135 5.79 7.96 -0.64
N ILE A 136 6.09 8.04 -1.94
CA ILE A 136 6.20 6.86 -2.81
C ILE A 136 7.67 6.43 -2.85
N ILE A 137 7.96 5.14 -2.69
CA ILE A 137 9.31 4.58 -2.64
C ILE A 137 9.41 3.34 -3.56
N GLY A 138 10.37 3.34 -4.47
CA GLY A 138 10.64 2.20 -5.35
C GLY A 138 10.11 2.34 -6.78
N ALA A 139 9.38 3.43 -7.06
CA ALA A 139 8.72 3.63 -8.34
C ALA A 139 9.71 3.62 -9.51
N ARG A 140 9.36 2.88 -10.57
CA ARG A 140 10.14 2.73 -11.81
C ARG A 140 9.29 2.48 -13.05
N SER A 141 7.97 2.25 -12.86
CA SER A 141 6.98 2.13 -13.93
C SER A 141 5.84 3.11 -13.63
N ILE A 142 5.91 4.30 -14.21
CA ILE A 142 4.97 5.39 -13.95
C ILE A 142 4.39 5.85 -15.28
N ASP A 143 3.08 5.82 -15.40
CA ASP A 143 2.35 6.30 -16.57
C ASP A 143 2.50 7.82 -16.76
N GLU A 144 2.26 8.31 -17.98
CA GLU A 144 2.38 9.74 -18.26
C GLU A 144 1.42 10.59 -17.42
N GLY A 145 0.15 10.15 -17.32
CA GLY A 145 -0.85 10.83 -16.49
C GLY A 145 -0.52 10.85 -15.01
N GLU A 146 0.05 9.77 -14.50
CA GLU A 146 0.55 9.69 -13.11
C GLU A 146 1.70 10.65 -12.87
N ARG A 147 2.66 10.69 -13.80
CA ARG A 147 3.83 11.58 -13.74
C ARG A 147 3.42 13.05 -13.70
N GLU A 148 2.43 13.43 -14.51
CA GLU A 148 1.87 14.78 -14.50
C GLU A 148 1.17 15.09 -13.18
N LEU A 149 0.38 14.15 -12.67
CA LEU A 149 -0.36 14.32 -11.42
C LEU A 149 0.58 14.45 -10.21
N ILE A 150 1.58 13.58 -10.11
CA ILE A 150 2.61 13.64 -9.06
C ILE A 150 3.30 15.00 -9.04
N LYS A 151 3.73 15.50 -10.21
CA LYS A 151 4.36 16.83 -10.33
C LYS A 151 3.42 17.96 -9.93
N ARG A 152 2.16 17.92 -10.41
CA ARG A 152 1.15 18.94 -10.11
C ARG A 152 0.79 19.01 -8.63
N LEU A 153 0.70 17.86 -7.97
CA LEU A 153 0.36 17.77 -6.55
C LEU A 153 1.57 18.01 -5.64
N GLY A 154 2.80 17.85 -6.16
CA GLY A 154 4.03 17.94 -5.38
C GLY A 154 4.21 16.77 -4.42
N ILE A 155 3.76 15.56 -4.81
CA ILE A 155 3.92 14.34 -4.01
C ILE A 155 5.39 13.96 -3.94
N LYS A 156 5.86 13.63 -2.75
CA LYS A 156 7.24 13.19 -2.54
C LYS A 156 7.40 11.77 -3.06
N ILE A 157 8.42 11.58 -3.91
CA ILE A 157 8.70 10.29 -4.53
C ILE A 157 10.20 10.02 -4.52
N TYR A 158 10.58 8.79 -4.21
CA TYR A 158 11.91 8.23 -4.41
C TYR A 158 11.78 7.10 -5.43
N THR A 159 12.17 7.37 -6.67
CA THR A 159 12.27 6.34 -7.70
C THR A 159 13.50 5.46 -7.46
N MET A 160 13.62 4.36 -8.20
CA MET A 160 14.83 3.52 -8.10
C MET A 160 16.11 4.32 -8.39
N HIS A 161 16.04 5.39 -9.23
CA HIS A 161 17.18 6.26 -9.46
C HIS A 161 17.66 6.98 -8.18
N GLU A 162 16.75 7.51 -7.37
CA GLU A 162 17.12 8.14 -6.09
C GLU A 162 17.61 7.09 -5.09
N ILE A 163 17.01 5.90 -5.08
CA ILE A 163 17.45 4.80 -4.20
C ILE A 163 18.87 4.36 -4.55
N ASP A 164 19.18 4.19 -5.85
CA ASP A 164 20.53 3.85 -6.32
C ASP A 164 21.59 4.90 -5.92
N ARG A 165 21.21 6.17 -5.94
CA ARG A 165 22.14 7.29 -5.62
C ARG A 165 22.35 7.52 -4.13
N LEU A 166 21.30 7.37 -3.34
CA LEU A 166 21.30 7.72 -1.91
C LEU A 166 21.54 6.49 -1.02
N GLY A 167 21.13 5.33 -1.50
CA GLY A 167 20.97 4.10 -0.72
C GLY A 167 19.68 4.08 0.10
N MET A 168 19.12 2.90 0.30
CA MET A 168 17.86 2.70 1.02
C MET A 168 17.87 3.29 2.43
N ALA A 169 18.99 3.16 3.17
CA ALA A 169 19.11 3.72 4.51
C ALA A 169 18.85 5.25 4.54
N LYS A 170 19.39 5.98 3.57
CA LYS A 170 19.20 7.43 3.50
C LYS A 170 17.78 7.81 3.11
N VAL A 171 17.18 7.08 2.15
CA VAL A 171 15.78 7.27 1.75
C VAL A 171 14.84 7.07 2.94
N MET A 172 15.05 6.03 3.74
CA MET A 172 14.24 5.77 4.93
C MET A 172 14.46 6.82 6.03
N GLU A 173 15.71 7.21 6.30
CA GLU A 173 16.00 8.29 7.24
C GLU A 173 15.27 9.59 6.88
N GLU A 174 15.35 9.99 5.61
CA GLU A 174 14.68 11.20 5.12
C GLU A 174 13.14 11.07 5.18
N SER A 175 12.59 9.90 4.89
CA SER A 175 11.15 9.63 4.97
C SER A 175 10.64 9.69 6.40
N ILE A 176 11.34 9.07 7.34
CA ILE A 176 11.01 9.10 8.77
C ILE A 176 11.07 10.55 9.30
N ASN A 177 12.14 11.30 8.98
CA ASN A 177 12.28 12.68 9.41
C ASN A 177 11.23 13.60 8.78
N TYR A 178 10.82 13.32 7.54
CA TYR A 178 9.77 14.06 6.85
C TYR A 178 8.43 13.95 7.59
N PHE A 179 8.02 12.75 8.00
CA PHE A 179 6.80 12.56 8.77
C PHE A 179 6.89 13.13 10.20
N LYS A 180 8.02 12.96 10.88
CA LYS A 180 8.25 13.57 12.20
C LYS A 180 8.12 15.10 12.15
N ALA A 181 8.69 15.74 11.13
CA ALA A 181 8.58 17.19 10.94
C ALA A 181 7.16 17.68 10.63
N ARG A 182 6.30 16.82 10.10
CA ARG A 182 4.89 17.10 9.80
C ARG A 182 3.93 16.78 10.93
N HIS A 183 4.44 16.23 12.04
CA HIS A 183 3.64 15.83 13.20
C HIS A 183 2.45 14.98 12.80
N VAL A 184 2.69 13.98 11.92
CA VAL A 184 1.63 13.01 11.59
C VAL A 184 1.21 12.25 12.85
N ASP A 185 -0.07 11.93 12.96
CA ASP A 185 -0.66 11.25 14.13
C ASP A 185 -0.71 9.72 13.99
N GLY A 186 -0.27 9.21 12.83
CA GLY A 186 -0.04 7.81 12.52
C GLY A 186 0.62 7.66 11.16
N VAL A 187 1.24 6.52 10.89
CA VAL A 187 1.79 6.20 9.58
C VAL A 187 1.31 4.83 9.15
N HIS A 188 0.75 4.78 7.97
CA HIS A 188 0.39 3.57 7.26
C HIS A 188 1.49 3.17 6.28
N LEU A 189 1.89 1.90 6.33
CA LEU A 189 2.73 1.28 5.30
C LEU A 189 1.84 0.50 4.33
N SER A 190 1.80 0.91 3.08
CA SER A 190 1.24 0.12 1.98
C SER A 190 2.42 -0.46 1.19
N LEU A 191 2.60 -1.77 1.26
CA LEU A 191 3.72 -2.47 0.63
C LEU A 191 3.21 -3.40 -0.46
N ASP A 192 3.46 -3.00 -1.70
CA ASP A 192 3.32 -3.86 -2.87
C ASP A 192 4.53 -4.76 -3.00
N LEU A 193 4.31 -6.06 -3.20
CA LEU A 193 5.41 -7.01 -3.37
C LEU A 193 6.14 -6.82 -4.70
N ASP A 194 5.57 -6.11 -5.66
CA ASP A 194 6.24 -5.76 -6.91
C ASP A 194 7.23 -4.59 -6.77
N ALA A 195 7.25 -3.88 -5.63
CA ALA A 195 8.32 -2.95 -5.28
C ALA A 195 9.69 -3.62 -5.33
N LEU A 196 9.76 -4.90 -4.92
CA LEU A 196 10.96 -5.68 -5.00
C LEU A 196 11.23 -6.13 -6.44
N ASP A 197 12.49 -6.48 -6.71
CA ASP A 197 12.85 -7.05 -8.00
C ASP A 197 12.21 -8.44 -8.18
N PRO A 198 11.67 -8.77 -9.38
CA PRO A 198 11.06 -10.08 -9.67
C PRO A 198 11.95 -11.29 -9.41
N LEU A 199 13.27 -11.10 -9.27
CA LEU A 199 14.18 -12.14 -8.81
C LEU A 199 13.84 -12.63 -7.39
N TYR A 200 13.22 -11.78 -6.56
CA TYR A 200 12.82 -12.11 -5.19
C TYR A 200 11.33 -12.39 -5.07
N THR A 201 10.51 -11.63 -5.80
CA THR A 201 9.05 -11.66 -5.74
C THR A 201 8.43 -11.90 -7.12
N PRO A 202 8.58 -13.12 -7.70
CA PRO A 202 8.04 -13.43 -9.03
C PRO A 202 6.51 -13.54 -9.08
N GLY A 203 5.86 -13.79 -7.93
CA GLY A 203 4.43 -14.03 -7.84
C GLY A 203 3.61 -12.76 -7.65
N VAL A 204 3.73 -11.81 -8.57
CA VAL A 204 2.98 -10.55 -8.61
C VAL A 204 2.32 -10.37 -9.98
N GLY A 205 1.25 -9.57 -10.04
CA GLY A 205 0.49 -9.37 -11.29
C GLY A 205 1.25 -8.53 -12.32
N THR A 206 2.01 -7.54 -11.89
CA THR A 206 2.68 -6.53 -12.73
C THR A 206 4.17 -6.41 -12.42
N PRO A 207 4.98 -7.46 -12.63
CA PRO A 207 6.39 -7.48 -12.28
C PRO A 207 7.18 -6.47 -13.12
N VAL A 208 8.04 -5.68 -12.49
CA VAL A 208 8.93 -4.70 -13.15
C VAL A 208 10.38 -4.97 -12.74
N ALA A 209 11.27 -5.21 -13.69
CA ALA A 209 12.69 -5.44 -13.42
C ALA A 209 13.40 -4.18 -12.86
N GLY A 210 14.53 -4.40 -12.14
CA GLY A 210 15.31 -3.32 -11.55
C GLY A 210 14.71 -2.78 -10.24
N GLY A 211 14.07 -3.64 -9.46
CA GLY A 211 13.43 -3.31 -8.21
C GLY A 211 14.36 -3.35 -6.99
N ILE A 212 13.76 -3.12 -5.84
CA ILE A 212 14.42 -3.13 -4.54
C ILE A 212 14.91 -4.55 -4.23
N SER A 213 16.14 -4.67 -3.72
CA SER A 213 16.68 -5.96 -3.33
C SER A 213 16.05 -6.48 -2.03
N TYR A 214 16.16 -7.79 -1.80
CA TYR A 214 15.70 -8.43 -0.58
C TYR A 214 16.27 -7.76 0.69
N ARG A 215 17.58 -7.45 0.70
CA ARG A 215 18.21 -6.81 1.88
C ARG A 215 17.81 -5.35 2.07
N GLU A 216 17.63 -4.59 1.01
CA GLU A 216 17.15 -3.22 1.10
C GLU A 216 15.72 -3.15 1.63
N SER A 217 14.86 -4.09 1.23
CA SER A 217 13.49 -4.15 1.75
C SER A 217 13.45 -4.51 3.24
N HIS A 218 14.27 -5.45 3.69
CA HIS A 218 14.41 -5.75 5.12
C HIS A 218 14.94 -4.55 5.91
N LEU A 219 15.99 -3.88 5.42
CA LEU A 219 16.53 -2.68 6.05
C LEU A 219 15.47 -1.60 6.19
N ALA A 220 14.64 -1.40 5.16
CA ALA A 220 13.54 -0.44 5.24
C ALA A 220 12.55 -0.81 6.35
N MET A 221 12.15 -2.07 6.46
CA MET A 221 11.21 -2.54 7.50
C MET A 221 11.83 -2.42 8.90
N GLU A 222 13.10 -2.79 9.05
CA GLU A 222 13.87 -2.67 10.31
C GLU A 222 13.91 -1.19 10.78
N MET A 223 14.22 -0.25 9.88
CA MET A 223 14.24 1.19 10.19
C MET A 223 12.86 1.75 10.52
N LEU A 224 11.80 1.26 9.90
CA LEU A 224 10.42 1.64 10.25
C LEU A 224 10.03 1.13 11.64
N GLN A 225 10.44 -0.08 11.98
CA GLN A 225 10.24 -0.65 13.31
C GLN A 225 10.97 0.17 14.38
N GLU A 226 12.24 0.50 14.15
CA GLU A 226 13.04 1.34 15.07
C GLU A 226 12.43 2.75 15.27
N ALA A 227 11.80 3.28 14.26
CA ALA A 227 11.12 4.58 14.34
C ALA A 227 9.87 4.56 15.22
N MET A 228 9.28 3.37 15.47
CA MET A 228 8.14 3.16 16.38
C MET A 228 6.89 4.02 16.07
N PHE A 229 6.61 4.30 14.79
CA PHE A 229 5.49 5.17 14.42
C PHE A 229 4.51 4.57 13.39
N ILE A 230 4.76 3.34 12.94
CA ILE A 230 3.82 2.59 12.10
C ILE A 230 2.60 2.20 12.93
N THR A 231 1.44 2.65 12.51
CA THR A 231 0.15 2.40 13.18
C THR A 231 -0.74 1.43 12.43
N SER A 232 -0.39 1.11 11.20
CA SER A 232 -1.09 0.14 10.35
C SER A 232 -0.21 -0.28 9.19
N ALA A 233 -0.43 -1.46 8.63
CA ALA A 233 0.26 -1.91 7.44
C ALA A 233 -0.65 -2.77 6.56
N GLU A 234 -0.36 -2.78 5.27
CA GLU A 234 -0.90 -3.76 4.31
C GLU A 234 0.22 -4.31 3.43
N PHE A 235 0.05 -5.56 3.03
CA PHE A 235 0.93 -6.26 2.09
C PHE A 235 0.05 -6.77 0.95
N VAL A 236 0.34 -6.33 -0.26
CA VAL A 236 -0.54 -6.51 -1.43
C VAL A 236 0.19 -7.14 -2.61
N GLU A 237 -0.57 -7.52 -3.62
CA GLU A 237 -0.15 -8.06 -4.92
C GLU A 237 0.52 -9.45 -4.86
N VAL A 238 0.46 -10.16 -3.74
CA VAL A 238 0.87 -11.56 -3.73
C VAL A 238 -0.13 -12.39 -4.52
N ASN A 239 0.28 -12.92 -5.66
CA ASN A 239 -0.54 -13.80 -6.50
C ASN A 239 -0.01 -15.25 -6.42
N PRO A 240 -0.65 -16.13 -5.63
CA PRO A 240 -0.18 -17.51 -5.46
C PRO A 240 -0.19 -18.36 -6.73
N ILE A 241 -1.01 -17.97 -7.74
CA ILE A 241 -1.10 -18.68 -9.02
C ILE A 241 0.14 -18.39 -9.88
N LEU A 242 0.69 -17.18 -9.78
CA LEU A 242 1.88 -16.76 -10.52
C LEU A 242 3.17 -17.04 -9.75
N ASP A 243 3.06 -17.35 -8.44
CA ASP A 243 4.23 -17.50 -7.57
C ASP A 243 4.97 -18.83 -7.79
N GLU A 244 6.27 -18.77 -7.61
CA GLU A 244 7.15 -19.92 -7.72
C GLU A 244 7.48 -20.49 -6.33
N ARG A 245 6.84 -21.59 -5.95
CA ARG A 245 7.09 -22.30 -4.67
C ARG A 245 6.87 -21.40 -3.46
N ASN A 246 5.88 -20.52 -3.50
CA ASN A 246 5.54 -19.54 -2.46
C ASN A 246 6.66 -18.53 -2.13
N ARG A 247 7.61 -18.30 -3.05
CA ARG A 247 8.75 -17.39 -2.81
C ARG A 247 8.30 -15.98 -2.44
N THR A 248 7.33 -15.43 -3.17
CA THR A 248 6.78 -14.09 -2.91
C THR A 248 6.05 -14.05 -1.58
N ALA A 249 5.25 -15.06 -1.28
CA ALA A 249 4.56 -15.17 0.01
C ALA A 249 5.55 -15.30 1.18
N ASP A 250 6.62 -16.09 1.02
CA ASP A 250 7.67 -16.24 2.05
C ASP A 250 8.40 -14.91 2.28
N VAL A 251 8.69 -14.15 1.22
CA VAL A 251 9.28 -12.79 1.32
C VAL A 251 8.32 -11.86 2.07
N ALA A 252 7.04 -11.83 1.72
CA ALA A 252 6.04 -11.01 2.41
C ALA A 252 6.01 -11.32 3.92
N VAL A 253 5.96 -12.60 4.29
CA VAL A 253 5.98 -13.05 5.70
C VAL A 253 7.28 -12.65 6.40
N ALA A 254 8.42 -12.71 5.69
CA ALA A 254 9.72 -12.30 6.24
C ALA A 254 9.77 -10.78 6.51
N LEU A 255 9.28 -9.97 5.58
CA LEU A 255 9.21 -8.51 5.72
C LEU A 255 8.26 -8.09 6.86
N MET A 256 7.13 -8.78 7.01
CA MET A 256 6.26 -8.58 8.18
C MET A 256 7.02 -8.85 9.49
N GLY A 257 7.82 -9.92 9.54
CA GLY A 257 8.67 -10.20 10.71
C GLY A 257 9.58 -9.02 11.05
N SER A 258 10.32 -8.49 10.07
CA SER A 258 11.20 -7.33 10.27
C SER A 258 10.44 -6.08 10.69
N LEU A 259 9.27 -5.80 10.07
CA LEU A 259 8.43 -4.64 10.42
C LEU A 259 7.92 -4.70 11.87
N PHE A 260 7.70 -5.90 12.39
CA PHE A 260 7.22 -6.13 13.76
C PHE A 260 8.34 -6.53 14.74
N GLY A 261 9.60 -6.29 14.39
CA GLY A 261 10.73 -6.36 15.32
C GLY A 261 11.42 -7.72 15.41
N GLU A 262 11.31 -8.55 14.38
CA GLU A 262 12.15 -9.75 14.29
C GLU A 262 13.62 -9.36 14.01
N MET A 263 14.50 -9.78 14.89
CA MET A 263 15.94 -9.52 14.77
C MET A 263 16.71 -10.84 14.74
N LEU A 264 17.93 -10.78 14.18
CA LEU A 264 18.83 -11.96 14.09
C LEU A 264 19.47 -12.31 15.44
N VAL A 265 19.58 -11.36 16.36
CA VAL A 265 20.18 -11.49 17.70
C VAL A 265 19.47 -10.63 18.71
#